data_598e8f8d3c370991a057b2435de8c4b5
#
_entry.id   598e8f8d3c370991a057b2435de8c4b5
#
_cell.length_a   1.000
_cell.length_b   1.000
_cell.length_c   1.000
_cell.angle_alpha   90.00
_cell.angle_beta   90.00
_cell.angle_gamma   90.00
#
_symmetry.space_group_name_H-M   'P 1'
#
loop_
_entity.id
_entity.type
_entity.pdbx_description
1 polymer ?
#
loop_
_entity_poly.entity_id
_entity_poly.type
_entity_poly.pdbx_seq_one_letter_code
_entity_poly.pdbx_strand_id
1 'polypeptide(L)'
;PFNGQQIITAMAAGMAYVAMKPVVENLGMSWSTQQTKLMKQLEKFNCVHMNMVAADGKLRKLLCLPLKKLNGWLFGINPEKVRADIRDKLIKYQEECFTVLHDYWTKGEVKNPRKKTTVDERTPLRDAVNMLVSKRHMMYPEAYAMIHQRFNVDSIEDLEPSQIPTAIENVHRVALEGEFLGKQETLPA
;
A
#
# COMPACT_ATOMS: atom_id res chain seq x y z
N PRO A 1 -2.64 6.66 -3.26
CA PRO A 1 -3.85 7.10 -3.96
C PRO A 1 -4.78 5.91 -4.20
N PHE A 2 -6.07 6.09 -3.96
CA PHE A 2 -7.10 5.09 -4.26
C PHE A 2 -7.70 5.41 -5.63
N ASN A 3 -7.53 4.52 -6.61
CA ASN A 3 -7.95 4.75 -8.02
C ASN A 3 -7.45 6.08 -8.63
N GLY A 4 -6.21 6.48 -8.34
CA GLY A 4 -5.62 7.73 -8.82
C GLY A 4 -6.08 8.99 -8.07
N GLN A 5 -6.95 8.85 -7.06
CA GLN A 5 -7.43 9.96 -6.24
C GLN A 5 -6.78 9.97 -4.86
N GLN A 6 -6.55 11.16 -4.34
CA GLN A 6 -5.99 11.32 -2.99
C GLN A 6 -7.03 10.94 -1.94
N ILE A 7 -6.63 10.13 -0.97
CA ILE A 7 -7.39 9.86 0.25
C ILE A 7 -6.68 10.51 1.43
N ILE A 8 -7.46 11.04 2.37
CA ILE A 8 -6.94 11.65 3.59
C ILE A 8 -6.77 10.56 4.63
N THR A 9 -5.54 10.36 5.10
CA THR A 9 -5.21 9.39 6.14
C THR A 9 -4.50 10.05 7.31
N ALA A 10 -4.66 9.48 8.50
CA ALA A 10 -3.92 9.87 9.70
C ALA A 10 -3.55 8.65 10.53
N MET A 11 -2.47 8.77 11.29
CA MET A 11 -2.06 7.78 12.29
C MET A 11 -2.54 8.21 13.68
N ALA A 12 -3.14 7.30 14.40
CA ALA A 12 -3.50 7.49 15.81
C ALA A 12 -3.32 6.17 16.58
N ALA A 13 -2.64 6.22 17.71
CA ALA A 13 -2.37 5.04 18.55
C ALA A 13 -1.80 3.83 17.76
N GLY A 14 -0.89 4.06 16.83
CA GLY A 14 -0.29 3.01 16.00
C GLY A 14 -1.22 2.44 14.91
N MET A 15 -2.39 3.02 14.69
CA MET A 15 -3.37 2.57 13.71
C MET A 15 -3.61 3.65 12.65
N ALA A 16 -3.63 3.24 11.37
CA ALA A 16 -3.97 4.13 10.27
C ALA A 16 -5.49 4.26 10.13
N TYR A 17 -5.95 5.48 9.97
CA TYR A 17 -7.35 5.84 9.74
C TYR A 17 -7.50 6.56 8.40
N VAL A 18 -8.64 6.38 7.77
CA VAL A 18 -9.01 7.06 6.52
C VAL A 18 -10.28 7.88 6.71
N ALA A 19 -10.28 9.12 6.23
CA ALA A 19 -11.47 9.96 6.23
C ALA A 19 -12.46 9.46 5.18
N MET A 20 -13.68 9.14 5.60
CA MET A 20 -14.66 8.44 4.76
C MET A 20 -15.35 9.34 3.76
N LYS A 21 -15.52 10.63 4.05
CA LYS A 21 -16.21 11.54 3.12
C LYS A 21 -15.55 11.58 1.74
N PRO A 22 -14.23 11.84 1.59
CA PRO A 22 -13.58 11.81 0.29
C PRO A 22 -13.69 10.45 -0.43
N VAL A 23 -13.60 9.34 0.31
CA VAL A 23 -13.73 7.99 -0.27
C VAL A 23 -15.12 7.78 -0.87
N VAL A 24 -16.17 8.14 -0.14
CA VAL A 24 -17.56 8.00 -0.56
C VAL A 24 -17.85 8.87 -1.79
N GLU A 25 -17.42 10.14 -1.76
CA GLU A 25 -17.60 11.09 -2.87
C GLU A 25 -16.82 10.65 -4.11
N ASN A 26 -15.63 10.11 -3.95
CA ASN A 26 -14.82 9.55 -5.04
C ASN A 26 -15.47 8.34 -5.70
N LEU A 27 -16.23 7.56 -4.95
CA LEU A 27 -17.05 6.47 -5.50
C LEU A 27 -18.34 6.96 -6.18
N GLY A 28 -18.62 8.27 -6.13
CA GLY A 28 -19.84 8.86 -6.69
C GLY A 28 -21.10 8.62 -5.88
N MET A 29 -20.95 8.28 -4.61
CA MET A 29 -22.07 8.04 -3.70
C MET A 29 -22.42 9.28 -2.87
N SER A 30 -23.69 9.35 -2.41
CA SER A 30 -24.15 10.39 -1.49
C SER A 30 -23.49 10.24 -0.12
N TRP A 31 -22.74 11.27 0.30
CA TRP A 31 -22.12 11.29 1.62
C TRP A 31 -23.14 11.19 2.76
N SER A 32 -24.24 11.96 2.70
CA SER A 32 -25.26 11.97 3.74
C SER A 32 -25.86 10.58 3.98
N THR A 33 -26.12 9.85 2.90
CA THR A 33 -26.65 8.48 2.98
C THR A 33 -25.61 7.51 3.58
N GLN A 34 -24.38 7.58 3.14
CA GLN A 34 -23.31 6.69 3.64
C GLN A 34 -22.91 7.05 5.08
N GLN A 35 -22.88 8.32 5.42
CA GLN A 35 -22.64 8.76 6.80
C GLN A 35 -23.67 8.18 7.75
N THR A 36 -24.96 8.26 7.40
CA THR A 36 -26.05 7.69 8.21
C THR A 36 -25.88 6.18 8.41
N LYS A 37 -25.48 5.44 7.37
CA LYS A 37 -25.20 4.01 7.46
C LYS A 37 -24.00 3.69 8.35
N LEU A 38 -22.91 4.45 8.21
CA LEU A 38 -21.70 4.29 9.03
C LEU A 38 -21.98 4.61 10.49
N MET A 39 -22.76 5.67 10.76
CA MET A 39 -23.16 6.03 12.13
C MET A 39 -24.00 4.95 12.82
N LYS A 40 -24.81 4.21 12.06
CA LYS A 40 -25.56 3.04 12.58
C LYS A 40 -24.68 1.82 12.83
N GLN A 41 -23.47 1.79 12.29
CA GLN A 41 -22.53 0.67 12.35
C GLN A 41 -21.18 1.07 12.95
N LEU A 42 -21.16 2.09 13.82
CA LEU A 42 -19.93 2.61 14.44
C LEU A 42 -19.07 1.53 15.07
N GLU A 43 -19.68 0.66 15.86
CA GLU A 43 -18.98 -0.43 16.56
C GLU A 43 -18.43 -1.48 15.58
N LYS A 44 -19.21 -1.87 14.57
CA LYS A 44 -18.80 -2.84 13.55
C LYS A 44 -17.52 -2.41 12.82
N PHE A 45 -17.47 -1.15 12.45
CA PHE A 45 -16.34 -0.59 11.68
C PHE A 45 -15.33 0.15 12.55
N ASN A 46 -15.57 0.32 13.85
CA ASN A 46 -14.74 1.11 14.77
C ASN A 46 -14.52 2.53 14.24
N CYS A 47 -15.60 3.16 13.74
CA CYS A 47 -15.53 4.52 13.22
C CYS A 47 -15.29 5.51 14.34
N VAL A 48 -14.45 6.50 14.11
CA VAL A 48 -14.14 7.57 15.04
C VAL A 48 -14.20 8.94 14.35
N HIS A 49 -14.48 9.97 15.13
CA HIS A 49 -14.34 11.35 14.65
C HIS A 49 -12.94 11.87 14.98
N MET A 50 -12.23 12.32 13.97
CA MET A 50 -10.87 12.85 14.11
C MET A 50 -10.78 14.27 13.53
N ASN A 51 -10.01 15.14 14.19
CA ASN A 51 -9.66 16.43 13.63
C ASN A 51 -8.53 16.24 12.61
N MET A 52 -8.81 16.50 11.35
CA MET A 52 -7.87 16.32 10.24
C MET A 52 -7.93 17.53 9.31
N VAL A 53 -6.85 17.77 8.61
CA VAL A 53 -6.83 18.77 7.54
C VAL A 53 -7.61 18.21 6.35
N ALA A 54 -8.72 18.86 6.00
CA ALA A 54 -9.55 18.49 4.86
C ALA A 54 -8.90 18.92 3.52
N ALA A 55 -9.48 18.53 2.40
CA ALA A 55 -8.97 18.86 1.07
C ALA A 55 -8.90 20.39 0.80
N ASP A 56 -9.68 21.19 1.52
CA ASP A 56 -9.66 22.67 1.47
C ASP A 56 -8.58 23.31 2.38
N GLY A 57 -7.70 22.50 2.96
CA GLY A 57 -6.64 22.96 3.87
C GLY A 57 -7.09 23.35 5.28
N LYS A 58 -8.39 23.23 5.60
CA LYS A 58 -8.95 23.59 6.90
C LYS A 58 -9.04 22.38 7.83
N LEU A 59 -8.77 22.62 9.12
CA LEU A 59 -8.98 21.63 10.16
C LEU A 59 -10.47 21.36 10.35
N ARG A 60 -10.90 20.12 10.16
CA ARG A 60 -12.30 19.69 10.29
C ARG A 60 -12.40 18.39 11.08
N LYS A 61 -13.50 18.25 11.81
CA LYS A 61 -13.85 16.98 12.46
C LYS A 61 -14.45 16.04 11.42
N LEU A 62 -13.69 15.02 11.00
CA LEU A 62 -14.07 14.05 9.96
C LEU A 62 -14.41 12.70 10.57
N LEU A 63 -15.40 12.01 10.00
CA LEU A 63 -15.69 10.61 10.32
C LEU A 63 -14.65 9.73 9.62
N CYS A 64 -13.92 8.97 10.41
CA CYS A 64 -12.81 8.15 9.96
C CYS A 64 -13.06 6.66 10.28
N LEU A 65 -12.50 5.82 9.43
CA LEU A 65 -12.54 4.36 9.52
C LEU A 65 -11.10 3.84 9.65
N PRO A 66 -10.81 2.85 10.53
CA PRO A 66 -9.51 2.17 10.50
C PRO A 66 -9.24 1.58 9.13
N LEU A 67 -8.06 1.82 8.58
CA LEU A 67 -7.71 1.39 7.21
C LEU A 67 -7.91 -0.12 7.02
N LYS A 68 -7.63 -0.93 8.05
CA LYS A 68 -7.87 -2.38 8.04
C LYS A 68 -9.35 -2.78 7.88
N LYS A 69 -10.28 -1.88 8.17
CA LYS A 69 -11.73 -2.11 8.01
C LYS A 69 -12.28 -1.61 6.68
N LEU A 70 -11.50 -0.80 5.95
CA LEU A 70 -11.90 -0.22 4.66
C LEU A 70 -12.26 -1.30 3.63
N ASN A 71 -11.48 -2.38 3.59
CA ASN A 71 -11.72 -3.49 2.67
C ASN A 71 -13.10 -4.15 2.92
N GLY A 72 -13.45 -4.37 4.20
CA GLY A 72 -14.76 -4.93 4.55
C GLY A 72 -15.92 -3.97 4.24
N TRP A 73 -15.72 -2.66 4.35
CA TRP A 73 -16.71 -1.68 3.94
C TRP A 73 -16.89 -1.65 2.42
N LEU A 74 -15.79 -1.62 1.64
CA LEU A 74 -15.83 -1.68 0.17
C LEU A 74 -16.48 -2.97 -0.34
N PHE A 75 -16.23 -4.09 0.32
CA PHE A 75 -16.86 -5.36 -0.01
C PHE A 75 -18.38 -5.33 0.11
N GLY A 76 -18.91 -4.55 1.06
CA GLY A 76 -20.34 -4.40 1.28
C GLY A 76 -21.04 -3.34 0.41
N ILE A 77 -20.33 -2.66 -0.50
CA ILE A 77 -20.91 -1.65 -1.38
C ILE A 77 -21.62 -2.32 -2.56
N ASN A 78 -22.85 -1.87 -2.86
CA ASN A 78 -23.52 -2.30 -4.08
C ASN A 78 -22.90 -1.59 -5.30
N PRO A 79 -22.34 -2.33 -6.28
CA PRO A 79 -21.72 -1.76 -7.47
C PRO A 79 -22.64 -0.87 -8.31
N GLU A 80 -23.97 -1.12 -8.26
CA GLU A 80 -24.97 -0.28 -8.97
C GLU A 80 -25.10 1.14 -8.37
N LYS A 81 -24.57 1.36 -7.17
CA LYS A 81 -24.65 2.65 -6.47
C LYS A 81 -23.41 3.51 -6.63
N VAL A 82 -22.39 3.02 -7.32
CA VAL A 82 -21.16 3.78 -7.61
C VAL A 82 -21.16 4.33 -9.03
N ARG A 83 -20.24 5.27 -9.30
CA ARG A 83 -20.06 5.83 -10.66
C ARG A 83 -19.72 4.69 -11.64
N ALA A 84 -20.19 4.86 -12.89
CA ALA A 84 -20.02 3.86 -13.95
C ALA A 84 -18.55 3.52 -14.22
N ASP A 85 -17.65 4.51 -14.19
CA ASP A 85 -16.20 4.35 -14.43
C ASP A 85 -15.46 3.59 -13.32
N ILE A 86 -16.08 3.43 -12.15
CA ILE A 86 -15.51 2.70 -10.99
C ILE A 86 -16.19 1.34 -10.81
N ARG A 87 -17.38 1.14 -11.35
CA ARG A 87 -18.21 -0.05 -11.13
C ARG A 87 -17.46 -1.36 -11.42
N ASP A 88 -16.85 -1.47 -12.59
CA ASP A 88 -16.13 -2.69 -12.98
C ASP A 88 -14.92 -2.97 -12.07
N LYS A 89 -14.24 -1.92 -11.64
CA LYS A 89 -13.12 -2.05 -10.69
C LYS A 89 -13.58 -2.53 -9.33
N LEU A 90 -14.75 -2.05 -8.87
CA LEU A 90 -15.33 -2.49 -7.61
C LEU A 90 -15.81 -3.93 -7.68
N ILE A 91 -16.46 -4.33 -8.77
CA ILE A 91 -16.88 -5.72 -9.00
C ILE A 91 -15.65 -6.64 -8.98
N LYS A 92 -14.61 -6.30 -9.75
CA LYS A 92 -13.37 -7.08 -9.77
C LYS A 92 -12.74 -7.21 -8.38
N TYR A 93 -12.72 -6.12 -7.61
CA TYR A 93 -12.22 -6.13 -6.23
C TYR A 93 -13.05 -7.09 -5.35
N GLN A 94 -14.38 -7.06 -5.46
CA GLN A 94 -15.26 -7.94 -4.68
C GLN A 94 -15.07 -9.41 -5.05
N GLU A 95 -14.91 -9.73 -6.32
CA GLU A 95 -14.60 -11.09 -6.80
C GLU A 95 -13.23 -11.59 -6.27
N GLU A 96 -12.21 -10.71 -6.27
CA GLU A 96 -10.93 -11.02 -5.63
C GLU A 96 -11.12 -11.33 -4.13
N CYS A 97 -11.95 -10.56 -3.42
CA CYS A 97 -12.25 -10.81 -2.01
C CYS A 97 -12.94 -12.16 -1.77
N PHE A 98 -13.88 -12.54 -2.62
CA PHE A 98 -14.51 -13.88 -2.55
C PHE A 98 -13.48 -14.99 -2.69
N THR A 99 -12.62 -14.89 -3.69
CA THR A 99 -11.57 -15.89 -3.94
C THR A 99 -10.59 -15.98 -2.76
N VAL A 100 -10.13 -14.83 -2.26
CA VAL A 100 -9.21 -14.75 -1.12
C VAL A 100 -9.82 -15.38 0.14
N LEU A 101 -11.07 -15.05 0.46
CA LEU A 101 -11.77 -15.62 1.62
C LEU A 101 -11.99 -17.13 1.46
N HIS A 102 -12.41 -17.57 0.28
CA HIS A 102 -12.57 -19.00 -0.01
C HIS A 102 -11.25 -19.75 0.17
N ASP A 103 -10.16 -19.26 -0.42
CA ASP A 103 -8.85 -19.90 -0.35
C ASP A 103 -8.31 -19.94 1.09
N TYR A 104 -8.47 -18.85 1.84
CA TYR A 104 -8.07 -18.80 3.25
C TYR A 104 -8.79 -19.88 4.09
N TRP A 105 -10.12 -20.01 3.93
CA TRP A 105 -10.91 -20.97 4.71
C TRP A 105 -10.78 -22.42 4.26
N THR A 106 -10.47 -22.66 2.99
CA THR A 106 -10.37 -24.03 2.42
C THR A 106 -8.94 -24.56 2.41
N LYS A 107 -7.94 -23.68 2.12
CA LYS A 107 -6.53 -24.08 1.97
C LYS A 107 -5.68 -23.67 3.18
N GLY A 108 -6.20 -22.82 4.08
CA GLY A 108 -5.49 -22.32 5.24
C GLY A 108 -4.49 -21.19 4.96
N GLU A 109 -4.25 -20.88 3.69
CA GLU A 109 -3.34 -19.81 3.26
C GLU A 109 -3.86 -19.08 2.02
N VAL A 110 -3.40 -17.85 1.81
CA VAL A 110 -3.64 -17.07 0.59
C VAL A 110 -2.32 -16.49 0.09
N LYS A 111 -2.00 -16.77 -1.17
CA LYS A 111 -0.87 -16.12 -1.86
C LYS A 111 -1.34 -14.80 -2.47
N ASN A 112 -0.63 -13.71 -2.18
CA ASN A 112 -0.91 -12.43 -2.81
C ASN A 112 -0.32 -12.42 -4.24
N PRO A 113 -1.15 -12.46 -5.31
CA PRO A 113 -0.65 -12.49 -6.68
C PRO A 113 0.02 -11.16 -7.10
N ARG A 114 -0.13 -10.11 -6.30
CA ARG A 114 0.53 -8.81 -6.53
C ARG A 114 1.99 -8.80 -6.08
N LYS A 115 2.39 -9.77 -5.26
CA LYS A 115 3.80 -9.96 -4.88
C LYS A 115 4.47 -10.74 -5.98
N LYS A 116 5.44 -10.14 -6.64
CA LYS A 116 6.12 -10.72 -7.79
C LYS A 116 7.13 -11.78 -7.40
N THR A 117 7.67 -11.71 -6.18
CA THR A 117 8.66 -12.66 -5.66
C THR A 117 8.25 -13.25 -4.33
N THR A 118 8.65 -14.49 -4.07
CA THR A 118 8.45 -15.21 -2.80
C THR A 118 9.54 -14.82 -1.77
N VAL A 119 9.32 -15.20 -0.51
CA VAL A 119 10.33 -14.99 0.56
C VAL A 119 11.62 -15.74 0.23
N ASP A 120 11.53 -16.97 -0.25
CA ASP A 120 12.69 -17.82 -0.57
C ASP A 120 13.52 -17.23 -1.70
N GLU A 121 12.87 -16.73 -2.77
CA GLU A 121 13.55 -16.05 -3.88
C GLU A 121 14.29 -14.79 -3.43
N ARG A 122 13.79 -14.10 -2.40
CA ARG A 122 14.42 -12.88 -1.87
C ARG A 122 15.46 -13.14 -0.77
N THR A 123 15.56 -14.37 -0.24
CA THR A 123 16.53 -14.69 0.83
C THR A 123 17.96 -14.32 0.44
N PRO A 124 18.48 -14.67 -0.76
CA PRO A 124 19.85 -14.28 -1.14
C PRO A 124 20.04 -12.75 -1.21
N LEU A 125 19.03 -11.99 -1.62
CA LEU A 125 19.08 -10.53 -1.62
C LEU A 125 19.14 -9.96 -0.20
N ARG A 126 18.36 -10.52 0.73
CA ARG A 126 18.38 -10.12 2.14
C ARG A 126 19.73 -10.41 2.78
N ASP A 127 20.36 -11.55 2.46
CA ASP A 127 21.69 -11.89 2.93
C ASP A 127 22.75 -10.93 2.39
N ALA A 128 22.66 -10.54 1.11
CA ALA A 128 23.51 -9.51 0.54
C ALA A 128 23.34 -8.15 1.24
N VAL A 129 22.10 -7.75 1.56
CA VAL A 129 21.83 -6.53 2.34
C VAL A 129 22.42 -6.63 3.75
N ASN A 130 22.29 -7.76 4.44
CA ASN A 130 22.91 -7.98 5.75
C ASN A 130 24.43 -7.81 5.70
N MET A 131 25.08 -8.33 4.65
CA MET A 131 26.51 -8.16 4.43
C MET A 131 26.87 -6.69 4.17
N LEU A 132 26.08 -5.96 3.37
CA LEU A 132 26.29 -4.54 3.10
C LEU A 132 26.21 -3.72 4.39
N VAL A 133 25.14 -3.91 5.18
CA VAL A 133 24.93 -3.25 6.49
C VAL A 133 26.12 -3.50 7.41
N SER A 134 26.57 -4.75 7.52
CA SER A 134 27.69 -5.12 8.36
C SER A 134 29.03 -4.51 7.91
N LYS A 135 29.32 -4.53 6.60
CA LYS A 135 30.59 -4.02 6.05
C LYS A 135 30.69 -2.51 6.00
N ARG A 136 29.57 -1.83 5.70
CA ARG A 136 29.54 -0.38 5.49
C ARG A 136 28.98 0.40 6.68
N HIS A 137 28.56 -0.29 7.73
CA HIS A 137 27.91 0.32 8.91
C HIS A 137 26.70 1.20 8.53
N MET A 138 26.01 0.83 7.44
CA MET A 138 24.78 1.48 7.01
C MET A 138 23.59 1.01 7.85
N MET A 139 22.54 1.84 7.88
CA MET A 139 21.27 1.42 8.45
C MET A 139 20.46 0.60 7.42
N TYR A 140 19.66 -0.38 7.89
CA TYR A 140 18.79 -1.17 7.01
C TYR A 140 17.88 -0.33 6.10
N PRO A 141 17.22 0.75 6.59
CA PRO A 141 16.42 1.61 5.72
C PRO A 141 17.18 2.22 4.57
N GLU A 142 18.45 2.62 4.79
CA GLU A 142 19.32 3.19 3.75
C GLU A 142 19.69 2.13 2.70
N ALA A 143 20.05 0.93 3.15
CA ALA A 143 20.40 -0.17 2.26
C ALA A 143 19.20 -0.60 1.37
N TYR A 144 17.99 -0.66 1.93
CA TYR A 144 16.81 -0.95 1.14
C TYR A 144 16.39 0.22 0.24
N ALA A 145 16.55 1.47 0.67
CA ALA A 145 16.28 2.64 -0.14
C ALA A 145 17.11 2.67 -1.44
N MET A 146 18.36 2.23 -1.39
CA MET A 146 19.21 2.07 -2.60
C MET A 146 18.58 1.12 -3.63
N ILE A 147 18.07 -0.03 -3.16
CA ILE A 147 17.45 -1.03 -4.03
C ILE A 147 16.15 -0.47 -4.61
N HIS A 148 15.30 0.12 -3.76
CA HIS A 148 14.03 0.70 -4.17
C HIS A 148 14.23 1.79 -5.23
N GLN A 149 15.20 2.67 -5.02
CA GLN A 149 15.51 3.75 -5.96
C GLN A 149 16.08 3.24 -7.29
N ARG A 150 16.99 2.25 -7.25
CA ARG A 150 17.62 1.72 -8.45
C ARG A 150 16.65 0.96 -9.34
N PHE A 151 15.74 0.18 -8.75
CA PHE A 151 14.76 -0.65 -9.47
C PHE A 151 13.41 0.00 -9.63
N ASN A 152 13.23 1.22 -9.09
CA ASN A 152 11.97 1.98 -9.08
C ASN A 152 10.80 1.15 -8.53
N VAL A 153 11.00 0.55 -7.36
CA VAL A 153 10.01 -0.24 -6.64
C VAL A 153 9.79 0.33 -5.24
N ASP A 154 8.60 0.15 -4.69
CA ASP A 154 8.28 0.59 -3.32
C ASP A 154 8.73 -0.43 -2.27
N SER A 155 8.90 -1.69 -2.67
CA SER A 155 9.33 -2.79 -1.82
C SER A 155 10.15 -3.82 -2.62
N ILE A 156 11.07 -4.53 -1.95
CA ILE A 156 11.78 -5.66 -2.56
C ILE A 156 10.84 -6.80 -2.99
N GLU A 157 9.60 -6.83 -2.47
CA GLU A 157 8.56 -7.77 -2.86
C GLU A 157 8.01 -7.51 -4.26
N ASP A 158 8.19 -6.29 -4.75
CA ASP A 158 7.73 -5.83 -6.08
C ASP A 158 8.78 -6.06 -7.17
N LEU A 159 9.99 -6.55 -6.81
CA LEU A 159 11.00 -6.95 -7.77
C LEU A 159 10.51 -8.14 -8.60
N GLU A 160 10.77 -8.11 -9.90
CA GLU A 160 10.59 -9.28 -10.76
C GLU A 160 11.61 -10.35 -10.40
N PRO A 161 11.30 -11.67 -10.50
CA PRO A 161 12.25 -12.74 -10.23
C PRO A 161 13.58 -12.57 -11.02
N SER A 162 13.50 -12.09 -12.26
CA SER A 162 14.66 -11.79 -13.12
C SER A 162 15.53 -10.65 -12.62
N GLN A 163 15.01 -9.76 -11.78
CA GLN A 163 15.75 -8.61 -11.21
C GLN A 163 16.52 -8.97 -9.95
N ILE A 164 16.17 -10.07 -9.27
CA ILE A 164 16.81 -10.48 -8.01
C ILE A 164 18.34 -10.67 -8.16
N PRO A 165 18.86 -11.43 -9.16
CA PRO A 165 20.30 -11.57 -9.34
C PRO A 165 21.01 -10.23 -9.56
N THR A 166 20.42 -9.35 -10.37
CA THR A 166 20.98 -8.01 -10.64
C THR A 166 20.97 -7.13 -9.37
N ALA A 167 19.93 -7.25 -8.54
CA ALA A 167 19.88 -6.54 -7.26
C ALA A 167 20.95 -7.03 -6.30
N ILE A 168 21.19 -8.34 -6.23
CA ILE A 168 22.27 -8.95 -5.40
C ILE A 168 23.63 -8.45 -5.88
N GLU A 169 23.89 -8.49 -7.19
CA GLU A 169 25.16 -8.02 -7.76
C GLU A 169 25.40 -6.54 -7.43
N ASN A 170 24.36 -5.72 -7.54
CA ASN A 170 24.45 -4.30 -7.20
C ASN A 170 24.81 -4.08 -5.72
N VAL A 171 24.13 -4.78 -4.81
CA VAL A 171 24.41 -4.71 -3.37
C VAL A 171 25.84 -5.16 -3.07
N HIS A 172 26.32 -6.25 -3.69
CA HIS A 172 27.69 -6.73 -3.54
C HIS A 172 28.70 -5.72 -4.03
N ARG A 173 28.45 -5.08 -5.18
CA ARG A 173 29.33 -4.04 -5.73
C ARG A 173 29.47 -2.87 -4.76
N VAL A 174 28.37 -2.36 -4.22
CA VAL A 174 28.39 -1.28 -3.23
C VAL A 174 29.11 -1.72 -1.97
N ALA A 175 28.92 -2.97 -1.52
CA ALA A 175 29.60 -3.51 -0.33
C ALA A 175 31.11 -3.62 -0.50
N LEU A 176 31.61 -3.93 -1.69
CA LEU A 176 33.02 -4.18 -1.98
C LEU A 176 33.75 -2.91 -2.48
N GLU A 177 33.16 -2.19 -3.41
CA GLU A 177 33.80 -1.09 -4.13
C GLU A 177 33.50 0.29 -3.51
N GLY A 178 32.42 0.41 -2.75
CA GLY A 178 32.02 1.67 -2.10
C GLY A 178 31.42 2.70 -3.06
N GLU A 179 31.20 2.33 -4.32
CA GLU A 179 30.59 3.20 -5.31
C GLU A 179 29.08 3.05 -5.34
N PHE A 180 28.40 4.12 -5.00
CA PHE A 180 26.98 4.30 -5.31
C PHE A 180 26.87 4.84 -6.73
N LEU A 181 26.66 3.98 -7.72
CA LEU A 181 26.29 4.42 -9.07
C LEU A 181 24.83 4.86 -9.07
N GLY A 182 24.56 6.04 -8.55
CA GLY A 182 23.36 6.80 -8.89
C GLY A 182 23.34 7.05 -10.41
N LYS A 183 22.17 7.33 -10.99
CA LYS A 183 22.11 7.83 -12.37
C LYS A 183 23.16 8.92 -12.54
N GLN A 184 24.14 8.70 -13.41
CA GLN A 184 24.98 9.78 -13.88
C GLN A 184 24.09 10.78 -14.61
N GLU A 185 23.77 11.88 -13.98
CA GLU A 185 23.38 13.08 -14.72
C GLU A 185 24.63 13.54 -15.46
N THR A 186 24.64 13.33 -16.76
CA THR A 186 25.58 13.98 -17.65
C THR A 186 25.33 15.48 -17.57
N LEU A 187 26.21 16.18 -16.87
CA LEU A 187 26.26 17.63 -16.92
C LEU A 187 26.53 18.03 -18.37
N PRO A 188 25.75 18.93 -18.96
CA PRO A 188 26.05 19.48 -20.28
C PRO A 188 27.36 20.28 -20.22
N ALA A 189 28.20 20.08 -21.22
CA ALA A 189 29.43 20.80 -21.41
C ALA A 189 29.21 22.30 -21.70
#